data_bb19ce82513fe05d0a48afc8eadc98eb
#
_entry.id   bb19ce82513fe05d0a48afc8eadc98eb
#
_cell.length_a   1.000
_cell.length_b   1.000
_cell.length_c   1.000
_cell.angle_alpha   90.00
_cell.angle_beta   90.00
_cell.angle_gamma   90.00
#
_symmetry.space_group_name_H-M   'P 1'
#
loop_
_entity.id
_entity.type
_entity.pdbx_description
1 polymer ?
#
loop_
_entity_poly.entity_id
_entity_poly.type
_entity_poly.pdbx_seq_one_letter_code
_entity_poly.pdbx_strand_id
1 'polypeptide(L)'
;TNHLDIETVLWLETWLKRYQGLAIIISHDREFLDNVTNQTVHVANKQLTLYGGNYSTFERTRAEQEMQQQKNAARTQAKIAHLQSFVDRFKAKASKAKQAQSRMKMIDKLQYSPTLNSNRSYSIEFFSPEYSSDNLLSLIDAKIGYPDKTLIENVKLQIFAKDRIGLLGKNGKGKTSLIKAIIEQTSLLAGS
;
A
#
# COMPACT_ATOMS: atom_id res chain seq x y z
N THR A 1 -10.96 -11.02 1.41
CA THR A 1 -10.31 -11.45 2.69
C THR A 1 -10.70 -10.61 3.90
N ASN A 2 -11.14 -9.35 3.72
CA ASN A 2 -11.39 -8.41 4.84
C ASN A 2 -12.41 -8.88 5.91
N HIS A 3 -13.30 -9.81 5.57
CA HIS A 3 -14.33 -10.32 6.48
C HIS A 3 -14.13 -11.79 6.87
N LEU A 4 -13.08 -12.42 6.36
CA LEU A 4 -12.74 -13.80 6.68
C LEU A 4 -11.78 -13.84 7.87
N ASP A 5 -11.93 -14.83 8.72
CA ASP A 5 -10.93 -15.12 9.72
C ASP A 5 -9.74 -15.89 9.12
N ILE A 6 -8.65 -15.93 9.85
CA ILE A 6 -7.38 -16.46 9.35
C ILE A 6 -7.50 -17.95 8.95
N GLU A 7 -8.30 -18.73 9.70
CA GLU A 7 -8.50 -20.15 9.39
C GLU A 7 -9.23 -20.34 8.06
N THR A 8 -10.25 -19.51 7.79
CA THR A 8 -10.99 -19.52 6.53
C THR A 8 -10.10 -19.09 5.35
N VAL A 9 -9.21 -18.10 5.56
CA VAL A 9 -8.25 -17.67 4.53
C VAL A 9 -7.30 -18.81 4.18
N LEU A 10 -6.69 -19.46 5.17
CA LEU A 10 -5.77 -20.59 4.97
C LEU A 10 -6.45 -21.78 4.26
N TRP A 11 -7.70 -22.07 4.64
CA TRP A 11 -8.49 -23.09 3.94
C TRP A 11 -8.72 -22.70 2.47
N LEU A 12 -9.12 -21.44 2.22
CA LEU A 12 -9.38 -20.94 0.88
C LEU A 12 -8.13 -20.96 0.00
N GLU A 13 -6.96 -20.58 0.54
CA GLU A 13 -5.68 -20.70 -0.16
C GLU A 13 -5.41 -22.13 -0.59
N THR A 14 -5.58 -23.09 0.34
CA THR A 14 -5.36 -24.50 0.06
C THR A 14 -6.30 -25.02 -1.02
N TRP A 15 -7.55 -24.58 -0.99
CA TRP A 15 -8.55 -24.97 -1.98
C TRP A 15 -8.23 -24.37 -3.36
N LEU A 16 -7.91 -23.04 -3.42
CA LEU A 16 -7.57 -22.35 -4.67
C LEU A 16 -6.32 -22.94 -5.34
N LYS A 17 -5.30 -23.31 -4.58
CA LYS A 17 -4.10 -23.97 -5.13
C LYS A 17 -4.39 -25.28 -5.86
N ARG A 18 -5.47 -25.97 -5.51
CA ARG A 18 -5.89 -27.23 -6.14
C ARG A 18 -6.94 -27.03 -7.22
N TYR A 19 -7.52 -25.85 -7.30
CA TYR A 19 -8.57 -25.54 -8.27
C TYR A 19 -7.99 -25.49 -9.68
N GLN A 20 -8.54 -26.32 -10.60
CA GLN A 20 -8.03 -26.44 -11.98
C GLN A 20 -8.74 -25.51 -12.97
N GLY A 21 -9.75 -24.78 -12.54
CA GLY A 21 -10.46 -23.82 -13.39
C GLY A 21 -9.82 -22.44 -13.41
N LEU A 22 -10.38 -21.54 -14.19
CA LEU A 22 -10.01 -20.13 -14.17
C LEU A 22 -10.58 -19.46 -12.90
N ALA A 23 -9.73 -18.77 -12.14
CA ALA A 23 -10.14 -17.95 -11.02
C ALA A 23 -9.62 -16.51 -11.23
N ILE A 24 -10.50 -15.53 -11.07
CA ILE A 24 -10.13 -14.11 -11.05
C ILE A 24 -10.36 -13.63 -9.62
N ILE A 25 -9.28 -13.15 -8.98
CA ILE A 25 -9.26 -12.83 -7.57
C ILE A 25 -8.95 -11.34 -7.41
N ILE A 26 -9.74 -10.64 -6.60
CA ILE A 26 -9.46 -9.26 -6.19
C ILE A 26 -9.29 -9.28 -4.67
N SER A 27 -8.11 -8.87 -4.21
CA SER A 27 -7.79 -8.78 -2.78
C SER A 27 -6.84 -7.62 -2.50
N HIS A 28 -6.87 -7.12 -1.28
CA HIS A 28 -5.88 -6.19 -0.74
C HIS A 28 -4.79 -6.91 0.07
N ASP A 29 -4.98 -8.20 0.30
CA ASP A 29 -4.05 -9.06 1.01
C ASP A 29 -2.99 -9.58 0.03
N ARG A 30 -1.79 -9.05 0.18
CA ARG A 30 -0.64 -9.34 -0.70
C ARG A 30 -0.16 -10.77 -0.55
N GLU A 31 -0.10 -11.25 0.69
CA GLU A 31 0.35 -12.61 1.01
C GLU A 31 -0.61 -13.64 0.43
N PHE A 32 -1.91 -13.41 0.59
CA PHE A 32 -2.94 -14.24 -0.03
C PHE A 32 -2.77 -14.28 -1.56
N LEU A 33 -2.62 -13.11 -2.23
CA LEU A 33 -2.41 -13.07 -3.68
C LEU A 33 -1.14 -13.79 -4.11
N ASP A 34 -0.04 -13.63 -3.37
CA ASP A 34 1.22 -14.32 -3.66
C ASP A 34 1.10 -15.83 -3.60
N ASN A 35 0.29 -16.32 -2.65
CA ASN A 35 0.11 -17.74 -2.43
C ASN A 35 -0.79 -18.42 -3.46
N VAL A 36 -1.72 -17.70 -4.10
CA VAL A 36 -2.78 -18.32 -4.93
C VAL A 36 -2.76 -17.89 -6.39
N THR A 37 -2.01 -16.84 -6.76
CA THR A 37 -2.01 -16.34 -8.14
C THR A 37 -0.72 -16.67 -8.86
N ASN A 38 -0.83 -16.92 -10.18
CA ASN A 38 0.29 -17.12 -11.09
C ASN A 38 0.37 -16.03 -12.19
N GLN A 39 -0.59 -15.15 -12.25
CA GLN A 39 -0.63 -13.98 -13.11
C GLN A 39 -1.26 -12.81 -12.36
N THR A 40 -0.79 -11.60 -12.63
CA THR A 40 -1.30 -10.38 -12.02
C THR A 40 -1.75 -9.40 -13.10
N VAL A 41 -3.00 -8.94 -13.01
CA VAL A 41 -3.55 -7.91 -13.90
C VAL A 41 -3.54 -6.58 -13.16
N HIS A 42 -2.77 -5.63 -13.68
CA HIS A 42 -2.71 -4.27 -13.14
C HIS A 42 -3.61 -3.34 -13.93
N VAL A 43 -4.50 -2.65 -13.23
CA VAL A 43 -5.42 -1.65 -13.78
C VAL A 43 -4.88 -0.26 -13.45
N ALA A 44 -4.39 0.46 -14.45
CA ALA A 44 -3.90 1.83 -14.28
C ALA A 44 -4.14 2.65 -15.54
N ASN A 45 -4.39 3.94 -15.40
CA ASN A 45 -4.56 4.88 -16.53
C ASN A 45 -5.57 4.40 -17.57
N LYS A 46 -6.67 3.79 -17.13
CA LYS A 46 -7.72 3.20 -17.99
C LYS A 46 -7.21 2.06 -18.90
N GLN A 47 -6.11 1.43 -18.55
CA GLN A 47 -5.51 0.32 -19.27
C GLN A 47 -5.31 -0.88 -18.35
N LEU A 48 -5.37 -2.07 -18.95
CA LEU A 48 -5.07 -3.34 -18.31
C LEU A 48 -3.71 -3.82 -18.78
N THR A 49 -2.82 -4.13 -17.84
CA THR A 49 -1.52 -4.72 -18.14
C THR A 49 -1.39 -6.05 -17.43
N LEU A 50 -1.13 -7.10 -18.18
CA LEU A 50 -0.92 -8.45 -17.66
C LEU A 50 0.58 -8.64 -17.35
N TYR A 51 0.86 -9.10 -16.13
CA TYR A 51 2.19 -9.50 -15.67
C TYR A 51 2.19 -10.99 -15.38
N GLY A 52 3.21 -11.71 -15.84
CA GLY A 52 3.46 -13.08 -15.44
C GLY A 52 4.00 -13.16 -14.02
N GLY A 53 3.53 -14.14 -13.25
CA GLY A 53 3.91 -14.31 -11.87
C GLY A 53 2.91 -13.75 -10.86
N ASN A 54 3.22 -13.98 -9.58
CA ASN A 54 2.42 -13.56 -8.45
C ASN A 54 2.58 -12.05 -8.15
N TYR A 55 1.95 -11.57 -7.09
CA TYR A 55 1.93 -10.16 -6.71
C TYR A 55 3.35 -9.60 -6.42
N SER A 56 4.19 -10.33 -5.71
CA SER A 56 5.57 -9.91 -5.42
C SER A 56 6.43 -9.79 -6.68
N THR A 57 6.23 -10.70 -7.65
CA THR A 57 6.90 -10.62 -8.95
C THR A 57 6.45 -9.38 -9.73
N PHE A 58 5.15 -9.09 -9.70
CA PHE A 58 4.59 -7.87 -10.28
C PHE A 58 5.20 -6.60 -9.64
N GLU A 59 5.23 -6.51 -8.30
CA GLU A 59 5.81 -5.35 -7.60
C GLU A 59 7.27 -5.12 -7.99
N ARG A 60 8.08 -6.18 -8.01
CA ARG A 60 9.49 -6.10 -8.39
C ARG A 60 9.65 -5.62 -9.84
N THR A 61 8.94 -6.24 -10.78
CA THR A 61 9.01 -5.87 -12.20
C THR A 61 8.57 -4.42 -12.42
N ARG A 62 7.54 -3.98 -11.72
CA ARG A 62 7.07 -2.60 -11.77
C ARG A 62 8.11 -1.63 -11.21
N ALA A 63 8.69 -1.93 -10.06
CA ALA A 63 9.74 -1.10 -9.46
C ALA A 63 10.97 -0.97 -10.38
N GLU A 64 11.38 -2.06 -11.03
CA GLU A 64 12.45 -2.05 -12.03
C GLU A 64 12.10 -1.17 -13.24
N GLN A 65 10.87 -1.28 -13.76
CA GLN A 65 10.38 -0.45 -14.86
C GLN A 65 10.34 1.03 -14.47
N GLU A 66 9.82 1.37 -13.29
CA GLU A 66 9.78 2.73 -12.77
C GLU A 66 11.20 3.32 -12.62
N MET A 67 12.13 2.56 -12.07
CA MET A 67 13.53 2.97 -11.95
C MET A 67 14.18 3.22 -13.33
N GLN A 68 13.94 2.32 -14.28
CA GLN A 68 14.45 2.47 -15.65
C GLN A 68 13.87 3.70 -16.34
N GLN A 69 12.58 3.96 -16.14
CA GLN A 69 11.91 5.15 -16.67
C GLN A 69 12.50 6.44 -16.06
N GLN A 70 12.73 6.47 -14.73
CA GLN A 70 13.36 7.60 -14.06
C GLN A 70 14.79 7.86 -14.61
N LYS A 71 15.59 6.82 -14.79
CA LYS A 71 16.92 6.93 -15.39
C LYS A 71 16.85 7.48 -16.82
N ASN A 72 15.92 7.00 -17.63
CA ASN A 72 15.72 7.48 -18.99
C ASN A 72 15.24 8.94 -19.02
N ALA A 73 14.30 9.31 -18.12
CA ALA A 73 13.83 10.69 -17.98
C ALA A 73 14.99 11.63 -17.59
N ALA A 74 15.83 11.26 -16.61
CA ALA A 74 16.99 12.04 -16.22
C ALA A 74 18.00 12.21 -17.36
N ARG A 75 18.28 11.15 -18.12
CA ARG A 75 19.15 11.22 -19.31
C ARG A 75 18.57 12.14 -20.39
N THR A 76 17.28 12.05 -20.63
CA THR A 76 16.57 12.91 -21.61
C THR A 76 16.63 14.37 -21.17
N GLN A 77 16.40 14.65 -19.88
CA GLN A 77 16.48 15.99 -19.33
C GLN A 77 17.90 16.57 -19.42
N ALA A 78 18.94 15.80 -19.11
CA ALA A 78 20.33 16.22 -19.28
C ALA A 78 20.65 16.53 -20.76
N LYS A 79 20.15 15.71 -21.69
CA LYS A 79 20.31 15.95 -23.14
C LYS A 79 19.61 17.22 -23.60
N ILE A 80 18.40 17.47 -23.12
CA ILE A 80 17.66 18.71 -23.39
C ILE A 80 18.47 19.92 -22.87
N ALA A 81 18.93 19.89 -21.62
CA ALA A 81 19.73 20.96 -21.02
C ALA A 81 21.00 21.25 -21.83
N HIS A 82 21.70 20.20 -22.28
CA HIS A 82 22.89 20.36 -23.12
C HIS A 82 22.56 20.99 -24.49
N LEU A 83 21.48 20.56 -25.13
CA LEU A 83 21.05 21.14 -26.41
C LEU A 83 20.59 22.60 -26.23
N GLN A 84 19.89 22.90 -25.15
CA GLN A 84 19.43 24.25 -24.81
C GLN A 84 20.61 25.21 -24.58
N SER A 85 21.63 24.78 -23.84
CA SER A 85 22.83 25.60 -23.61
C SER A 85 23.54 25.97 -24.91
N PHE A 86 23.56 25.06 -25.88
CA PHE A 86 24.10 25.35 -27.21
C PHE A 86 23.23 26.37 -27.97
N VAL A 87 21.93 26.19 -27.98
CA VAL A 87 20.97 27.11 -28.62
C VAL A 87 21.15 28.51 -28.02
N ASP A 88 21.18 28.65 -26.71
CA ASP A 88 21.31 29.94 -26.02
C ASP A 88 22.61 30.67 -26.36
N ARG A 89 23.70 29.91 -26.48
CA ARG A 89 25.02 30.47 -26.82
C ARG A 89 25.13 30.93 -28.27
N PHE A 90 24.45 30.25 -29.21
CA PHE A 90 24.69 30.42 -30.64
C PHE A 90 23.49 30.94 -31.44
N LYS A 91 22.31 31.11 -30.85
CA LYS A 91 21.10 31.59 -31.54
C LYS A 91 21.27 32.95 -32.23
N ALA A 92 22.14 33.82 -31.73
CA ALA A 92 22.39 35.17 -32.28
C ALA A 92 23.49 35.19 -33.36
N LYS A 93 24.21 34.06 -33.61
CA LYS A 93 25.28 34.02 -34.61
C LYS A 93 24.76 33.51 -35.95
N ALA A 94 24.77 34.36 -36.99
CA ALA A 94 24.28 34.02 -38.33
C ALA A 94 24.88 32.72 -38.89
N SER A 95 26.19 32.51 -38.72
CA SER A 95 26.91 31.31 -39.17
C SER A 95 26.47 30.01 -38.48
N LYS A 96 25.80 30.09 -37.32
CA LYS A 96 25.34 28.94 -36.49
C LYS A 96 23.82 28.83 -36.42
N ALA A 97 23.08 29.77 -37.03
CA ALA A 97 21.61 29.83 -36.96
C ALA A 97 20.93 28.51 -37.39
N LYS A 98 21.39 27.93 -38.52
CA LYS A 98 20.84 26.66 -39.03
C LYS A 98 21.07 25.50 -38.07
N GLN A 99 22.23 25.46 -37.38
CA GLN A 99 22.52 24.42 -36.37
C GLN A 99 21.71 24.63 -35.11
N ALA A 100 21.50 25.86 -34.64
CA ALA A 100 20.66 26.19 -33.50
C ALA A 100 19.19 25.77 -33.76
N GLN A 101 18.66 26.09 -34.95
CA GLN A 101 17.31 25.71 -35.36
C GLN A 101 17.11 24.19 -35.41
N SER A 102 18.09 23.43 -35.94
CA SER A 102 18.07 21.98 -35.95
C SER A 102 18.00 21.40 -34.53
N ARG A 103 18.74 21.98 -33.57
CA ARG A 103 18.76 21.54 -32.16
C ARG A 103 17.48 21.91 -31.41
N MET A 104 16.86 23.05 -31.73
CA MET A 104 15.52 23.37 -31.22
C MET A 104 14.48 22.31 -31.61
N LYS A 105 14.46 21.90 -32.88
CA LYS A 105 13.57 20.81 -33.33
C LYS A 105 13.87 19.47 -32.63
N MET A 106 15.11 19.21 -32.23
CA MET A 106 15.43 18.03 -31.43
C MET A 106 14.91 18.14 -29.99
N ILE A 107 14.97 19.33 -29.38
CA ILE A 107 14.41 19.57 -28.06
C ILE A 107 12.91 19.34 -28.08
N ASP A 108 12.20 19.92 -29.07
CA ASP A 108 10.73 19.77 -29.23
C ASP A 108 10.34 18.29 -29.30
N LYS A 109 11.07 17.48 -30.09
CA LYS A 109 10.84 16.02 -30.16
C LYS A 109 11.07 15.30 -28.85
N LEU A 110 12.07 15.70 -28.05
CA LEU A 110 12.38 15.07 -26.77
C LEU A 110 11.40 15.46 -25.67
N GLN A 111 10.84 16.66 -25.72
CA GLN A 111 9.83 17.15 -24.76
C GLN A 111 8.46 16.50 -24.94
N TYR A 112 8.14 15.99 -26.14
CA TYR A 112 6.87 15.34 -26.43
C TYR A 112 6.76 13.88 -25.93
N SER A 113 7.78 13.37 -25.24
CA SER A 113 7.70 12.05 -24.61
C SER A 113 6.85 12.12 -23.33
N PRO A 114 5.78 11.33 -23.21
CA PRO A 114 4.91 11.39 -22.03
C PRO A 114 5.68 10.99 -20.78
N THR A 115 5.86 11.93 -19.88
CA THR A 115 6.35 11.67 -18.51
C THR A 115 5.22 11.02 -17.72
N LEU A 116 5.42 9.80 -17.27
CA LEU A 116 4.50 9.15 -16.34
C LEU A 116 4.53 9.89 -15.00
N ASN A 117 3.33 10.27 -14.54
CA ASN A 117 3.16 10.89 -13.24
C ASN A 117 3.72 9.97 -12.14
N SER A 118 4.69 10.47 -11.38
CA SER A 118 5.15 9.81 -10.16
C SER A 118 4.00 9.68 -9.17
N ASN A 119 3.84 8.50 -8.59
CA ASN A 119 2.92 8.28 -7.49
C ASN A 119 3.23 9.29 -6.37
N ARG A 120 2.22 10.04 -5.94
CA ARG A 120 2.35 10.91 -4.76
C ARG A 120 2.56 10.04 -3.54
N SER A 121 3.63 10.28 -2.81
CA SER A 121 3.81 9.69 -1.48
C SER A 121 2.84 10.39 -0.52
N TYR A 122 2.07 9.59 0.21
CA TYR A 122 1.26 10.10 1.31
C TYR A 122 2.11 10.06 2.59
N SER A 123 2.20 11.18 3.31
CA SER A 123 2.71 11.21 4.67
C SER A 123 1.51 11.27 5.62
N ILE A 124 1.48 10.35 6.57
CA ILE A 124 0.47 10.33 7.63
C ILE A 124 1.21 10.63 8.93
N GLU A 125 0.82 11.73 9.57
CA GLU A 125 1.35 12.10 10.87
C GLU A 125 0.31 11.76 11.95
N PHE A 126 0.76 11.04 12.98
CA PHE A 126 -0.05 10.76 14.17
C PHE A 126 0.35 11.73 15.27
N PHE A 127 -0.63 12.34 15.89
CA PHE A 127 -0.38 13.13 17.09
C PHE A 127 0.08 12.20 18.22
N SER A 128 1.27 12.45 18.75
CA SER A 128 1.75 11.79 19.95
C SER A 128 1.38 12.65 21.16
N PRO A 129 0.68 12.11 22.17
CA PRO A 129 0.41 12.85 23.37
C PRO A 129 1.72 13.20 24.09
N GLU A 130 1.86 14.44 24.56
CA GLU A 130 3.05 14.90 25.29
C GLU A 130 3.19 14.22 26.66
N TYR A 131 2.08 13.75 27.22
CA TYR A 131 2.05 13.06 28.52
C TYR A 131 1.22 11.79 28.41
N SER A 132 1.84 10.64 28.57
CA SER A 132 1.17 9.35 28.76
C SER A 132 1.61 8.75 30.07
N SER A 133 0.66 8.36 30.93
CA SER A 133 0.96 7.45 32.04
C SER A 133 1.51 6.14 31.47
N ASP A 134 2.45 5.51 32.15
CA ASP A 134 3.01 4.23 31.69
C ASP A 134 1.92 3.16 31.51
N ASN A 135 0.93 3.11 32.41
CA ASN A 135 -0.22 2.21 32.33
C ASN A 135 -1.45 3.00 31.81
N LEU A 136 -1.92 2.63 30.64
CA LEU A 136 -3.06 3.29 29.99
C LEU A 136 -4.40 2.61 30.30
N LEU A 137 -4.38 1.28 30.51
CA LEU A 137 -5.58 0.48 30.78
C LEU A 137 -5.23 -0.76 31.59
N SER A 138 -6.07 -1.08 32.58
CA SER A 138 -6.05 -2.34 33.27
C SER A 138 -7.46 -2.93 33.34
N LEU A 139 -7.64 -4.12 32.80
CA LEU A 139 -8.85 -4.92 32.97
C LEU A 139 -8.53 -6.06 33.96
N ILE A 140 -9.31 -6.17 35.05
CA ILE A 140 -9.13 -7.18 36.06
C ILE A 140 -10.41 -8.01 36.18
N ASP A 141 -10.28 -9.30 35.86
CA ASP A 141 -11.37 -10.30 35.91
C ASP A 141 -12.65 -9.82 35.16
N ALA A 142 -12.44 -9.02 34.10
CA ALA A 142 -13.53 -8.40 33.37
C ALA A 142 -14.32 -9.42 32.53
N LYS A 143 -15.65 -9.24 32.51
CA LYS A 143 -16.57 -9.98 31.64
C LYS A 143 -17.12 -9.03 30.58
N ILE A 144 -17.04 -9.42 29.31
CA ILE A 144 -17.42 -8.61 28.17
C ILE A 144 -18.47 -9.35 27.34
N GLY A 145 -19.55 -8.67 27.02
CA GLY A 145 -20.63 -9.25 26.23
C GLY A 145 -21.86 -8.35 26.20
N TYR A 146 -22.98 -8.97 25.99
CA TYR A 146 -24.30 -8.35 26.03
C TYR A 146 -25.08 -8.89 27.24
N PRO A 147 -26.15 -8.22 27.68
CA PRO A 147 -26.92 -8.66 28.87
C PRO A 147 -27.30 -10.15 28.87
N ASP A 148 -27.63 -10.67 27.67
CA ASP A 148 -28.09 -12.04 27.50
C ASP A 148 -27.00 -13.02 27.05
N LYS A 149 -25.76 -12.52 26.77
CA LYS A 149 -24.69 -13.34 26.20
C LYS A 149 -23.30 -12.84 26.56
N THR A 150 -22.62 -13.54 27.43
CA THR A 150 -21.18 -13.30 27.67
C THR A 150 -20.37 -13.81 26.48
N LEU A 151 -19.46 -12.99 25.99
CA LEU A 151 -18.59 -13.29 24.85
C LEU A 151 -17.16 -13.63 25.31
N ILE A 152 -16.66 -12.92 26.32
CA ILE A 152 -15.30 -13.12 26.86
C ILE A 152 -15.40 -13.04 28.38
N GLU A 153 -14.77 -13.98 29.06
CA GLU A 153 -14.76 -14.05 30.52
C GLU A 153 -13.34 -14.01 31.04
N ASN A 154 -13.19 -13.59 32.30
CA ASN A 154 -11.94 -13.55 33.03
C ASN A 154 -10.82 -12.80 32.31
N VAL A 155 -11.16 -11.67 31.73
CA VAL A 155 -10.19 -10.85 30.97
C VAL A 155 -9.24 -10.20 31.98
N LYS A 156 -7.94 -10.50 31.81
CA LYS A 156 -6.83 -9.84 32.51
C LYS A 156 -5.95 -9.23 31.43
N LEU A 157 -6.02 -7.92 31.28
CA LEU A 157 -5.29 -7.20 30.24
C LEU A 157 -4.76 -5.90 30.80
N GLN A 158 -3.47 -5.68 30.63
CA GLN A 158 -2.83 -4.41 30.91
C GLN A 158 -2.25 -3.87 29.61
N ILE A 159 -2.44 -2.60 29.36
CA ILE A 159 -1.95 -1.89 28.18
C ILE A 159 -1.11 -0.72 28.65
N PHE A 160 0.13 -0.69 28.20
CA PHE A 160 1.08 0.35 28.52
C PHE A 160 1.23 1.35 27.34
N ALA A 161 1.75 2.51 27.65
CA ALA A 161 2.12 3.47 26.63
C ALA A 161 3.13 2.86 25.64
N LYS A 162 2.92 3.11 24.34
CA LYS A 162 3.73 2.59 23.22
C LYS A 162 3.50 1.11 22.87
N ASP A 163 2.63 0.38 23.58
CA ASP A 163 2.27 -0.98 23.16
C ASP A 163 1.64 -1.02 21.78
N ARG A 164 1.92 -2.08 21.04
CA ARG A 164 1.31 -2.39 19.73
C ARG A 164 0.73 -3.79 19.82
N ILE A 165 -0.58 -3.87 19.97
CA ILE A 165 -1.27 -5.13 20.29
C ILE A 165 -2.01 -5.63 19.06
N GLY A 166 -1.70 -6.85 18.61
CA GLY A 166 -2.44 -7.58 17.59
C GLY A 166 -3.58 -8.39 18.23
N LEU A 167 -4.84 -8.11 17.84
CA LEU A 167 -6.01 -8.83 18.33
C LEU A 167 -6.43 -9.90 17.33
N LEU A 168 -6.22 -11.17 17.68
CA LEU A 168 -6.52 -12.33 16.83
C LEU A 168 -7.69 -13.15 17.39
N GLY A 169 -8.41 -13.82 16.52
CA GLY A 169 -9.50 -14.74 16.88
C GLY A 169 -10.56 -14.89 15.78
N LYS A 170 -11.32 -15.98 15.86
CA LYS A 170 -12.41 -16.28 14.92
C LYS A 170 -13.48 -15.19 14.91
N ASN A 171 -14.22 -15.10 13.80
CA ASN A 171 -15.35 -14.18 13.69
C ASN A 171 -16.43 -14.52 14.75
N GLY A 172 -17.07 -13.49 15.30
CA GLY A 172 -18.08 -13.64 16.35
C GLY A 172 -17.55 -13.93 17.76
N LYS A 173 -16.23 -14.02 17.98
CA LYS A 173 -15.63 -14.29 19.30
C LYS A 173 -15.41 -13.05 20.18
N GLY A 174 -16.03 -11.91 19.85
CA GLY A 174 -16.03 -10.75 20.74
C GLY A 174 -14.89 -9.74 20.52
N LYS A 175 -14.07 -9.85 19.45
CA LYS A 175 -12.99 -8.87 19.17
C LYS A 175 -13.47 -7.42 19.17
N THR A 176 -14.52 -7.14 18.43
CA THR A 176 -15.13 -5.80 18.37
C THR A 176 -15.74 -5.39 19.70
N SER A 177 -16.32 -6.33 20.46
CA SER A 177 -16.89 -6.06 21.78
C SER A 177 -15.81 -5.72 22.80
N LEU A 178 -14.64 -6.36 22.73
CA LEU A 178 -13.48 -6.00 23.55
C LEU A 178 -13.02 -4.57 23.26
N ILE A 179 -12.86 -4.21 21.99
CA ILE A 179 -12.48 -2.84 21.60
C ILE A 179 -13.51 -1.82 22.11
N LYS A 180 -14.82 -2.11 21.94
CA LYS A 180 -15.88 -1.22 22.44
C LYS A 180 -15.87 -1.07 23.96
N ALA A 181 -15.53 -2.13 24.70
CA ALA A 181 -15.38 -2.05 26.14
C ALA A 181 -14.17 -1.21 26.56
N ILE A 182 -13.05 -1.34 25.86
CA ILE A 182 -11.83 -0.54 26.09
C ILE A 182 -12.08 0.96 25.89
N ILE A 183 -12.85 1.34 24.87
CA ILE A 183 -13.19 2.75 24.59
C ILE A 183 -14.48 3.21 25.27
N GLU A 184 -14.94 2.47 26.28
CA GLU A 184 -16.12 2.77 27.10
C GLU A 184 -17.44 2.94 26.33
N GLN A 185 -17.52 2.44 25.11
CA GLN A 185 -18.78 2.41 24.33
C GLN A 185 -19.75 1.32 24.81
N THR A 186 -19.29 0.38 25.60
CA THR A 186 -20.10 -0.72 26.17
C THR A 186 -19.63 -0.98 27.59
N SER A 187 -20.56 -1.08 28.53
CA SER A 187 -20.23 -1.40 29.94
C SER A 187 -19.72 -2.84 30.06
N LEU A 188 -18.82 -3.06 31.01
CA LEU A 188 -18.44 -4.40 31.43
C LEU A 188 -19.64 -5.09 32.11
N LEU A 189 -19.81 -6.39 31.90
CA LEU A 189 -20.82 -7.18 32.60
C LEU A 189 -20.39 -7.48 34.05
N ALA A 190 -19.09 -7.58 34.31
CA ALA A 190 -18.49 -7.73 35.60
C ALA A 190 -16.99 -7.40 35.53
N GLY A 191 -16.35 -7.20 36.70
CA GLY A 191 -14.94 -6.81 36.79
C GLY A 191 -14.71 -5.30 36.71
N SER A 192 -13.47 -4.92 36.64
CA SER A 192 -13.05 -3.52 36.53
C SER A 192 -11.94 -3.35 35.49
#